data_614f2ff86e29e50aa9b9a3e1da2ecf5f
#
_entry.id   614f2ff86e29e50aa9b9a3e1da2ecf5f
#
_cell.length_a   1.000
_cell.length_b   1.000
_cell.length_c   1.000
_cell.angle_alpha   90.00
_cell.angle_beta   90.00
_cell.angle_gamma   90.00
#
_symmetry.space_group_name_H-M   'P 1'
#
loop_
_entity.id
_entity.type
_entity.pdbx_description
1 polymer ?
#
loop_
_entity_poly.entity_id
_entity_poly.type
_entity_poly.pdbx_seq_one_letter_code
_entity_poly.pdbx_strand_id
1 'polypeptide(L)'
;SELITYFSMGFESSYGDDWNMDMLYKYVEVFTTMGLKTFPFSDIFGNVSPIKINEVFKLLNSEFSEVEFGLHLHSLDNGRLEKVDAAYKAGIRRFDTVINGIGGCPQTGKELIGNLPLQEFLGYCNENNIPTDIDEEKVSEISKYNLY
;
A
#
# COMPACT_ATOMS: atom_id res chain seq x y z
N SER A 1 -8.47 20.01 -7.16
CA SER A 1 -8.35 18.53 -7.19
C SER A 1 -6.98 18.16 -6.66
N GLU A 2 -6.93 17.15 -5.84
CA GLU A 2 -5.70 16.56 -5.32
C GLU A 2 -5.18 15.53 -6.32
N LEU A 3 -3.87 15.52 -6.58
CA LEU A 3 -3.20 14.54 -7.42
C LEU A 3 -2.45 13.55 -6.53
N ILE A 4 -2.78 12.27 -6.67
CA ILE A 4 -2.11 11.17 -5.99
C ILE A 4 -1.15 10.51 -6.97
N THR A 5 0.11 10.37 -6.59
CA THR A 5 1.17 9.82 -7.45
C THR A 5 1.69 8.52 -6.87
N TYR A 6 1.54 7.42 -7.59
CA TYR A 6 1.96 6.09 -7.16
C TYR A 6 3.43 5.81 -7.51
N PHE A 7 4.16 5.28 -6.53
CA PHE A 7 5.48 4.71 -6.73
C PHE A 7 5.36 3.19 -6.92
N SER A 8 5.34 2.76 -8.18
CA SER A 8 5.19 1.33 -8.51
C SER A 8 6.34 0.46 -8.00
N MET A 9 7.56 1.01 -7.96
CA MET A 9 8.74 0.36 -7.38
C MET A 9 9.09 1.04 -6.03
N GLY A 10 8.13 1.06 -5.12
CA GLY A 10 8.26 1.78 -3.84
C GLY A 10 9.27 1.16 -2.88
N PHE A 11 9.53 -0.13 -2.98
CA PHE A 11 10.35 -0.86 -2.01
C PHE A 11 11.55 -1.57 -2.65
N GLU A 12 11.44 -1.96 -3.92
CA GLU A 12 12.48 -2.66 -4.68
C GLU A 12 12.18 -2.59 -6.17
N SER A 13 13.17 -2.91 -7.04
CA SER A 13 12.92 -3.16 -8.45
C SER A 13 12.79 -4.67 -8.70
N SER A 14 11.63 -5.08 -9.18
CA SER A 14 11.40 -6.46 -9.58
C SER A 14 11.82 -6.75 -11.02
N TYR A 15 12.28 -5.72 -11.74
CA TYR A 15 12.72 -5.81 -13.14
C TYR A 15 14.24 -5.85 -13.30
N GLY A 16 14.99 -5.84 -12.19
CA GLY A 16 16.44 -5.84 -12.19
C GLY A 16 17.09 -4.46 -12.41
N ASP A 17 16.30 -3.39 -12.36
CA ASP A 17 16.82 -2.04 -12.36
C ASP A 17 17.48 -1.71 -11.01
N ASP A 18 18.42 -0.79 -11.01
CA ASP A 18 19.03 -0.30 -9.79
C ASP A 18 17.97 0.37 -8.92
N TRP A 19 17.85 -0.11 -7.68
CA TRP A 19 16.98 0.48 -6.67
C TRP A 19 17.77 0.78 -5.40
N ASN A 20 17.65 1.99 -4.87
CA ASN A 20 18.22 2.37 -3.58
C ASN A 20 17.43 3.53 -2.94
N MET A 21 17.65 3.78 -1.66
CA MET A 21 16.95 4.82 -0.91
C MET A 21 17.28 6.24 -1.43
N ASP A 22 18.49 6.51 -1.89
CA ASP A 22 18.87 7.84 -2.39
C ASP A 22 18.08 8.20 -3.65
N MET A 23 17.88 7.22 -4.53
CA MET A 23 17.04 7.40 -5.71
C MET A 23 15.58 7.69 -5.31
N LEU A 24 15.07 6.97 -4.33
CA LEU A 24 13.72 7.15 -3.82
C LEU A 24 13.53 8.55 -3.21
N TYR A 25 14.44 8.98 -2.34
CA TYR A 25 14.46 10.32 -1.78
C TYR A 25 14.44 11.40 -2.85
N LYS A 26 15.30 11.26 -3.86
CA LYS A 26 15.38 12.20 -4.98
C LYS A 26 14.03 12.35 -5.70
N TYR A 27 13.34 11.25 -5.99
CA TYR A 27 12.05 11.33 -6.67
C TYR A 27 10.95 11.89 -5.78
N VAL A 28 10.91 11.54 -4.50
CA VAL A 28 9.97 12.13 -3.54
C VAL A 28 10.20 13.64 -3.45
N GLU A 29 11.46 14.08 -3.33
CA GLU A 29 11.83 15.50 -3.29
C GLU A 29 11.40 16.25 -4.57
N VAL A 30 11.68 15.69 -5.74
CA VAL A 30 11.30 16.29 -7.03
C VAL A 30 9.80 16.47 -7.11
N PHE A 31 9.01 15.44 -6.81
CA PHE A 31 7.55 15.53 -6.87
C PHE A 31 6.98 16.45 -5.80
N THR A 32 7.57 16.50 -4.63
CA THR A 32 7.18 17.43 -3.56
C THR A 32 7.42 18.89 -3.98
N THR A 33 8.55 19.19 -4.64
CA THR A 33 8.81 20.53 -5.19
C THR A 33 7.84 20.94 -6.30
N MET A 34 7.23 19.97 -6.98
CA MET A 34 6.13 20.19 -7.94
C MET A 34 4.77 20.43 -7.27
N GLY A 35 4.71 20.37 -5.94
CA GLY A 35 3.48 20.57 -5.16
C GLY A 35 2.67 19.30 -4.90
N LEU A 36 3.18 18.12 -5.24
CA LEU A 36 2.54 16.85 -4.93
C LEU A 36 2.84 16.46 -3.49
N LYS A 37 1.86 15.90 -2.79
CA LYS A 37 1.99 15.59 -1.35
C LYS A 37 1.52 14.20 -0.95
N THR A 38 0.98 13.42 -1.88
CA THR A 38 0.40 12.11 -1.55
C THR A 38 0.99 11.04 -2.45
N PHE A 39 1.73 10.11 -1.83
CA PHE A 39 2.50 9.08 -2.51
C PHE A 39 2.23 7.69 -1.95
N PRO A 40 1.29 6.91 -2.53
CA PRO A 40 1.20 5.49 -2.25
C PRO A 40 2.38 4.73 -2.90
N PHE A 41 2.97 3.83 -2.12
CA PHE A 41 4.06 2.95 -2.53
C PHE A 41 3.53 1.55 -2.75
N SER A 42 3.85 0.98 -3.90
CA SER A 42 3.31 -0.31 -4.31
C SER A 42 4.30 -1.46 -4.06
N ASP A 43 3.79 -2.56 -3.49
CA ASP A 43 4.40 -3.88 -3.57
C ASP A 43 3.68 -4.66 -4.68
N ILE A 44 4.14 -4.48 -5.93
CA ILE A 44 3.45 -5.00 -7.13
C ILE A 44 3.45 -6.52 -7.17
N PHE A 45 4.53 -7.15 -6.72
CA PHE A 45 4.74 -8.60 -6.79
C PHE A 45 4.38 -9.32 -5.49
N GLY A 46 4.00 -8.57 -4.45
CA GLY A 46 3.62 -9.14 -3.17
C GLY A 46 4.76 -9.87 -2.43
N ASN A 47 6.02 -9.58 -2.77
CA ASN A 47 7.19 -10.28 -2.24
C ASN A 47 8.06 -9.45 -1.30
N VAL A 48 7.74 -8.18 -1.10
CA VAL A 48 8.46 -7.30 -0.17
C VAL A 48 8.23 -7.76 1.28
N SER A 49 9.29 -7.85 2.06
CA SER A 49 9.15 -8.26 3.46
C SER A 49 8.53 -7.17 4.35
N PRO A 50 7.78 -7.53 5.41
CA PRO A 50 7.27 -6.57 6.39
C PRO A 50 8.36 -5.68 6.99
N ILE A 51 9.55 -6.23 7.23
CA ILE A 51 10.71 -5.49 7.75
C ILE A 51 11.10 -4.38 6.79
N LYS A 52 11.24 -4.67 5.50
CA LYS A 52 11.59 -3.69 4.48
C LYS A 52 10.54 -2.58 4.36
N ILE A 53 9.25 -2.93 4.39
CA ILE A 53 8.15 -1.97 4.38
C ILE A 53 8.26 -1.00 5.56
N ASN A 54 8.49 -1.54 6.76
CA ASN A 54 8.62 -0.73 7.98
C ASN A 54 9.83 0.21 7.92
N GLU A 55 10.99 -0.29 7.49
CA GLU A 55 12.22 0.49 7.38
C GLU A 55 12.08 1.65 6.39
N VAL A 56 11.58 1.37 5.17
CA VAL A 56 11.41 2.38 4.12
C VAL A 56 10.46 3.48 4.59
N PHE A 57 9.29 3.11 5.13
CA PHE A 57 8.32 4.11 5.57
C PHE A 57 8.80 4.92 6.78
N LYS A 58 9.52 4.33 7.73
CA LYS A 58 10.11 5.09 8.85
C LYS A 58 11.10 6.15 8.36
N LEU A 59 11.99 5.78 7.43
CA LEU A 59 12.96 6.70 6.87
C LEU A 59 12.27 7.83 6.09
N LEU A 60 11.30 7.50 5.25
CA LEU A 60 10.57 8.51 4.48
C LEU A 60 9.76 9.47 5.38
N ASN A 61 9.06 8.96 6.37
CA ASN A 61 8.31 9.79 7.31
C ASN A 61 9.23 10.70 8.16
N SER A 62 10.48 10.28 8.42
CA SER A 62 11.43 11.12 9.14
C SER A 62 11.96 12.29 8.31
N GLU A 63 12.09 12.12 6.99
CA GLU A 63 12.64 13.13 6.08
C GLU A 63 11.56 14.05 5.48
N PHE A 64 10.36 13.53 5.26
CA PHE A 64 9.30 14.23 4.54
C PHE A 64 8.02 14.36 5.38
N SER A 65 8.07 15.14 6.45
CA SER A 65 6.95 15.30 7.41
C SER A 65 5.67 15.90 6.81
N GLU A 66 5.77 16.63 5.69
CA GLU A 66 4.66 17.26 4.98
C GLU A 66 4.02 16.37 3.91
N VAL A 67 4.51 15.13 3.76
CA VAL A 67 4.08 14.18 2.74
C VAL A 67 3.24 13.09 3.39
N GLU A 68 2.11 12.76 2.75
CA GLU A 68 1.32 11.59 3.10
C GLU A 68 1.79 10.39 2.28
N PHE A 69 2.41 9.43 2.94
CA PHE A 69 2.72 8.14 2.32
C PHE A 69 1.59 7.14 2.54
N GLY A 70 1.41 6.23 1.57
CA GLY A 70 0.42 5.17 1.63
C GLY A 70 0.98 3.82 1.20
N LEU A 71 0.29 2.74 1.53
CA LEU A 71 0.59 1.39 1.08
C LEU A 71 -0.44 0.92 0.04
N HIS A 72 0.05 0.61 -1.16
CA HIS A 72 -0.71 -0.08 -2.21
C HIS A 72 -0.17 -1.51 -2.34
N LEU A 73 -0.90 -2.48 -1.79
CA LEU A 73 -0.41 -3.83 -1.61
C LEU A 73 -1.08 -4.80 -2.58
N HIS A 74 -0.26 -5.44 -3.44
CA HIS A 74 -0.64 -6.70 -4.05
C HIS A 74 -0.06 -7.82 -3.20
N SER A 75 -0.85 -8.78 -2.77
CA SER A 75 -0.36 -9.84 -1.90
C SER A 75 -1.18 -11.11 -2.04
N LEU A 76 -0.51 -12.23 -1.99
CA LEU A 76 -1.10 -13.53 -1.70
C LEU A 76 -1.55 -13.56 -0.22
N ASP A 77 -2.43 -14.48 0.13
CA ASP A 77 -3.06 -14.56 1.47
C ASP A 77 -2.06 -14.63 2.64
N ASN A 78 -0.92 -15.30 2.43
CA ASN A 78 0.09 -15.45 3.46
C ASN A 78 0.93 -14.18 3.65
N GLY A 79 0.92 -13.64 4.87
CA GLY A 79 1.77 -12.51 5.26
C GLY A 79 1.23 -11.12 4.88
N ARG A 80 0.02 -11.05 4.37
CA ARG A 80 -0.60 -9.78 3.95
C ARG A 80 -0.80 -8.84 5.12
N LEU A 81 -1.37 -9.33 6.20
CA LEU A 81 -1.66 -8.50 7.38
C LEU A 81 -0.40 -8.13 8.16
N GLU A 82 0.67 -8.95 8.12
CA GLU A 82 1.96 -8.57 8.67
C GLU A 82 2.57 -7.37 7.93
N LYS A 83 2.36 -7.24 6.62
CA LYS A 83 2.78 -6.08 5.84
C LYS A 83 1.97 -4.84 6.18
N VAL A 84 0.65 -4.98 6.35
CA VAL A 84 -0.23 -3.91 6.81
C VAL A 84 0.21 -3.41 8.18
N ASP A 85 0.43 -4.34 9.13
CA ASP A 85 0.89 -4.04 10.49
C ASP A 85 2.26 -3.32 10.49
N ALA A 86 3.18 -3.79 9.66
CA ALA A 86 4.50 -3.18 9.51
C ALA A 86 4.43 -1.73 9.01
N ALA A 87 3.59 -1.47 8.01
CA ALA A 87 3.35 -0.13 7.50
C ALA A 87 2.64 0.76 8.55
N TYR A 88 1.61 0.24 9.22
CA TYR A 88 0.90 0.97 10.27
C TYR A 88 1.83 1.37 11.42
N LYS A 89 2.68 0.45 11.89
CA LYS A 89 3.70 0.71 12.91
C LYS A 89 4.80 1.68 12.45
N ALA A 90 5.02 1.81 11.16
CA ALA A 90 5.90 2.83 10.58
C ALA A 90 5.26 4.22 10.44
N GLY A 91 3.97 4.38 10.84
CA GLY A 91 3.25 5.64 10.81
C GLY A 91 2.31 5.81 9.61
N ILE A 92 2.18 4.82 8.73
CA ILE A 92 1.27 4.89 7.60
C ILE A 92 -0.18 4.81 8.06
N ARG A 93 -1.03 5.65 7.45
CA ARG A 93 -2.47 5.74 7.73
C ARG A 93 -3.32 5.68 6.45
N ARG A 94 -2.67 5.65 5.27
CA ARG A 94 -3.33 5.46 3.97
C ARG A 94 -3.07 4.05 3.46
N PHE A 95 -4.14 3.31 3.21
CA PHE A 95 -4.09 1.95 2.66
C PHE A 95 -5.10 1.85 1.52
N ASP A 96 -4.65 1.38 0.37
CA ASP A 96 -5.53 1.11 -0.75
C ASP A 96 -6.12 -0.29 -0.62
N THR A 97 -7.43 -0.37 -0.66
CA THR A 97 -8.16 -1.63 -0.49
C THR A 97 -9.21 -1.79 -1.58
N VAL A 98 -9.57 -3.03 -1.85
CA VAL A 98 -10.63 -3.37 -2.83
C VAL A 98 -11.58 -4.38 -2.21
N ILE A 99 -12.89 -4.21 -2.43
CA ILE A 99 -13.88 -5.20 -1.99
C ILE A 99 -13.53 -6.56 -2.63
N ASN A 100 -13.46 -7.60 -1.81
CA ASN A 100 -13.06 -8.96 -2.18
C ASN A 100 -11.64 -9.08 -2.77
N GLY A 101 -10.80 -8.04 -2.69
CA GLY A 101 -9.44 -8.05 -3.26
C GLY A 101 -9.38 -8.20 -4.78
N ILE A 102 -10.47 -7.92 -5.47
CA ILE A 102 -10.61 -8.12 -6.93
C ILE A 102 -9.61 -7.26 -7.69
N GLY A 103 -9.11 -7.80 -8.81
CA GLY A 103 -8.13 -7.13 -9.66
C GLY A 103 -6.72 -7.58 -9.36
N GLY A 104 -5.76 -6.78 -9.74
CA GLY A 104 -4.32 -7.04 -9.64
C GLY A 104 -3.57 -6.34 -10.75
N CYS A 105 -2.24 -6.35 -10.67
CA CYS A 105 -1.41 -5.75 -11.69
C CYS A 105 -1.12 -6.74 -12.83
N PRO A 106 -1.45 -6.43 -14.10
CA PRO A 106 -1.15 -7.31 -15.23
C PRO A 106 0.36 -7.47 -15.48
N GLN A 107 1.20 -6.63 -14.87
CA GLN A 107 2.65 -6.71 -14.96
C GLN A 107 3.24 -7.87 -14.16
N THR A 108 2.46 -8.53 -13.28
CA THR A 108 2.92 -9.69 -12.48
C THR A 108 3.05 -10.97 -13.29
N GLY A 109 2.70 -10.96 -14.56
CA GLY A 109 2.80 -12.11 -15.46
C GLY A 109 1.48 -12.88 -15.62
N LYS A 110 1.52 -14.22 -15.60
CA LYS A 110 0.35 -15.06 -15.92
C LYS A 110 -0.67 -15.15 -14.80
N GLU A 111 -0.26 -14.95 -13.55
CA GLU A 111 -1.14 -14.99 -12.39
C GLU A 111 -1.27 -13.58 -11.80
N LEU A 112 -2.49 -13.07 -11.77
CA LEU A 112 -2.77 -11.80 -11.12
C LEU A 112 -2.68 -11.99 -9.60
N ILE A 113 -1.78 -11.24 -8.97
CA ILE A 113 -1.76 -11.12 -7.52
C ILE A 113 -2.81 -10.10 -7.13
N GLY A 114 -3.80 -10.52 -6.32
CA GLY A 114 -4.92 -9.67 -5.93
C GLY A 114 -4.51 -8.45 -5.11
N ASN A 115 -5.44 -7.51 -4.99
CA ASN A 115 -5.29 -6.35 -4.10
C ASN A 115 -5.54 -6.74 -2.63
N LEU A 116 -5.23 -5.85 -1.71
CA LEU A 116 -5.62 -5.97 -0.30
C LEU A 116 -7.16 -5.97 -0.18
N PRO A 117 -7.79 -7.07 0.29
CA PRO A 117 -9.23 -7.10 0.48
C PRO A 117 -9.66 -6.14 1.60
N LEU A 118 -10.68 -5.30 1.33
CA LEU A 118 -11.20 -4.38 2.32
C LEU A 118 -11.67 -5.10 3.59
N GLN A 119 -12.30 -6.26 3.45
CA GLN A 119 -12.81 -7.03 4.58
C GLN A 119 -11.70 -7.51 5.52
N GLU A 120 -10.57 -7.96 4.97
CA GLU A 120 -9.41 -8.36 5.76
C GLU A 120 -8.75 -7.17 6.47
N PHE A 121 -8.66 -6.03 5.77
CA PHE A 121 -8.16 -4.79 6.37
C PHE A 121 -9.05 -4.30 7.52
N LEU A 122 -10.38 -4.36 7.38
CA LEU A 122 -11.31 -4.02 8.45
C LEU A 122 -11.19 -4.98 9.63
N GLY A 123 -11.03 -6.28 9.38
CA GLY A 123 -10.75 -7.27 10.41
C GLY A 123 -9.49 -6.92 11.20
N TYR A 124 -8.40 -6.58 10.52
CA TYR A 124 -7.17 -6.10 11.15
C TYR A 124 -7.41 -4.84 12.00
N CYS A 125 -8.17 -3.86 11.48
CA CYS A 125 -8.48 -2.64 12.21
C CYS A 125 -9.25 -2.94 13.51
N ASN A 126 -10.26 -3.81 13.44
CA ASN A 126 -11.07 -4.21 14.59
C ASN A 126 -10.25 -4.93 15.66
N GLU A 127 -9.39 -5.89 15.26
CA GLU A 127 -8.52 -6.63 16.17
C GLU A 127 -7.50 -5.71 16.90
N ASN A 128 -7.08 -4.62 16.23
CA ASN A 128 -6.12 -3.67 16.77
C ASN A 128 -6.75 -2.38 17.35
N ASN A 129 -8.08 -2.32 17.46
CA ASN A 129 -8.84 -1.16 17.95
C ASN A 129 -8.53 0.13 17.16
N ILE A 130 -8.34 0.01 15.85
CA ILE A 130 -8.12 1.13 14.93
C ILE A 130 -9.50 1.59 14.43
N PRO A 131 -9.95 2.82 14.73
CA PRO A 131 -11.24 3.30 14.27
C PRO A 131 -11.24 3.53 12.76
N THR A 132 -12.34 3.18 12.11
CA THR A 132 -12.60 3.48 10.69
C THR A 132 -14.00 4.10 10.56
N ASP A 133 -14.17 4.99 9.58
CA ASP A 133 -15.48 5.58 9.25
C ASP A 133 -16.24 4.75 8.19
N ILE A 134 -15.89 3.46 8.05
CA ILE A 134 -16.45 2.58 7.03
C ILE A 134 -17.65 1.83 7.60
N ASP A 135 -18.76 1.85 6.87
CA ASP A 135 -19.96 1.09 7.16
C ASP A 135 -19.78 -0.39 6.79
N GLU A 136 -19.40 -1.20 7.79
CA GLU A 136 -19.11 -2.63 7.59
C GLU A 136 -20.32 -3.45 7.16
N GLU A 137 -21.56 -3.03 7.54
CA GLU A 137 -22.77 -3.72 7.11
C GLU A 137 -22.94 -3.57 5.59
N LYS A 138 -22.73 -2.38 5.06
CA LYS A 138 -22.75 -2.14 3.61
C LYS A 138 -21.63 -2.86 2.88
N VAL A 139 -20.43 -2.89 3.45
CA VAL A 139 -19.30 -3.67 2.87
C VAL A 139 -19.70 -5.15 2.80
N SER A 140 -20.27 -5.71 3.87
CA SER A 140 -20.74 -7.10 3.90
C SER A 140 -21.85 -7.36 2.88
N GLU A 141 -22.76 -6.42 2.67
CA GLU A 141 -23.81 -6.53 1.67
C GLU A 141 -23.23 -6.55 0.25
N ILE A 142 -22.38 -5.56 -0.07
CA ILE A 142 -21.78 -5.42 -1.41
C ILE A 142 -20.88 -6.61 -1.74
N SER A 143 -20.15 -7.14 -0.76
CA SER A 143 -19.22 -8.26 -0.97
C SER A 143 -19.91 -9.58 -1.40
N LYS A 144 -21.22 -9.68 -1.21
CA LYS A 144 -22.02 -10.84 -1.67
C LYS A 144 -22.31 -10.83 -3.18
N TYR A 145 -22.16 -9.66 -3.81
CA TYR A 145 -22.31 -9.57 -5.26
C TYR A 145 -21.04 -10.08 -5.93
N ASN A 146 -21.13 -11.21 -6.63
CA ASN A 146 -20.11 -11.63 -7.57
C ASN A 146 -20.13 -10.65 -8.75
N LEU A 147 -19.14 -9.77 -8.80
CA LEU A 147 -19.00 -8.78 -9.88
C LEU A 147 -18.34 -9.35 -11.15
N TYR A 148 -18.15 -10.68 -11.23
CA TYR A 148 -17.63 -11.41 -12.39
C TYR A 148 -18.34 -12.75 -12.57
#